data_5d99f41570bc1b897587020506f6732e
#
_entry.id   5d99f41570bc1b897587020506f6732e
#
_cell.length_a   1.000
_cell.length_b   1.000
_cell.length_c   1.000
_cell.angle_alpha   90.00
_cell.angle_beta   90.00
_cell.angle_gamma   90.00
#
_symmetry.space_group_name_H-M   'P 1'
#
loop_
_entity.id
_entity.type
_entity.pdbx_description
1 polymer ?
#
loop_
_entity_poly.entity_id
_entity_poly.type
_entity_poly.pdbx_seq_one_letter_code
_entity_poly.pdbx_strand_id
1 'polypeptide(L)'
;MTTGVYVVGLGNTDMDWNLGVSTEMLFLQAIKAALKDAGLTKQDIDGFSGRWTAPGGTAMHPGSADWSTLLGQPLSWIGDTYPQGPPGLMDAASAVSAGACTVAVVVSGQGALGDGLADYTTPHNEFVAPYGAFTAASFALVAQRYLHELGPSQGAAVRQDIARIAAAVRN
;
A
#
# COMPACT_ATOMS: atom_id res chain seq x y z
N MET A 1 -6.71 -16.90 28.42
CA MET A 1 -7.78 -17.00 27.42
C MET A 1 -7.28 -16.30 26.18
N THR A 2 -7.17 -17.00 25.06
CA THR A 2 -6.81 -16.37 23.78
C THR A 2 -8.01 -15.56 23.34
N THR A 3 -7.96 -14.26 23.48
CA THR A 3 -8.97 -13.35 22.94
C THR A 3 -8.87 -13.43 21.42
N GLY A 4 -9.89 -13.99 20.78
CA GLY A 4 -9.94 -14.03 19.32
C GLY A 4 -9.99 -12.62 18.76
N VAL A 5 -9.23 -12.37 17.67
CA VAL A 5 -9.32 -11.15 16.91
C VAL A 5 -10.17 -11.42 15.67
N TYR A 6 -11.09 -10.52 15.37
CA TYR A 6 -12.07 -10.71 14.31
C TYR A 6 -12.03 -9.54 13.33
N VAL A 7 -12.22 -9.82 12.05
CA VAL A 7 -12.53 -8.81 11.05
C VAL A 7 -14.03 -8.56 11.10
N VAL A 8 -14.42 -7.36 11.47
CA VAL A 8 -15.83 -7.02 11.75
C VAL A 8 -16.45 -6.15 10.65
N GLY A 9 -15.65 -5.58 9.75
CA GLY A 9 -16.16 -4.79 8.65
C GLY A 9 -15.19 -4.71 7.49
N LEU A 10 -15.74 -4.62 6.29
CA LEU A 10 -15.03 -4.47 5.03
C LEU A 10 -15.56 -3.25 4.26
N GLY A 11 -14.66 -2.54 3.62
CA GLY A 11 -15.01 -1.38 2.81
C GLY A 11 -14.09 -1.24 1.60
N ASN A 12 -14.68 -1.09 0.44
CA ASN A 12 -13.99 -0.81 -0.80
C ASN A 12 -14.52 0.48 -1.42
N THR A 13 -13.69 1.12 -2.20
CA THR A 13 -14.09 2.17 -3.15
C THR A 13 -14.39 1.56 -4.51
N ASP A 14 -14.99 2.34 -5.40
CA ASP A 14 -14.98 2.00 -6.81
C ASP A 14 -13.53 1.90 -7.30
N MET A 15 -13.31 1.07 -8.30
CA MET A 15 -12.00 0.85 -8.90
C MET A 15 -12.00 1.34 -10.34
N ASP A 16 -11.21 2.37 -10.62
CA ASP A 16 -10.96 2.88 -11.97
C ASP A 16 -9.54 3.42 -12.04
N TRP A 17 -9.04 3.60 -13.25
CA TRP A 17 -7.74 4.21 -13.53
C TRP A 17 -7.64 5.65 -13.05
N ASN A 18 -8.75 6.37 -13.03
CA ASN A 18 -8.81 7.75 -12.55
C ASN A 18 -10.19 8.07 -11.98
N LEU A 19 -10.33 7.98 -10.69
CA LEU A 19 -11.55 8.36 -9.97
C LEU A 19 -11.64 9.88 -9.71
N GLY A 20 -10.62 10.66 -10.09
CA GLY A 20 -10.61 12.11 -9.91
C GLY A 20 -10.55 12.58 -8.45
N VAL A 21 -10.20 11.69 -7.53
CA VAL A 21 -10.06 12.01 -6.10
C VAL A 21 -8.68 11.60 -5.59
N SER A 22 -8.22 12.26 -4.54
CA SER A 22 -6.91 11.94 -3.95
C SER A 22 -6.93 10.57 -3.26
N THR A 23 -5.75 9.97 -3.09
CA THR A 23 -5.59 8.69 -2.39
C THR A 23 -6.15 8.73 -0.97
N GLU A 24 -5.93 9.83 -0.26
CA GLU A 24 -6.44 10.04 1.10
C GLU A 24 -7.97 10.01 1.13
N MET A 25 -8.59 10.64 0.14
CA MET A 25 -10.05 10.63 0.02
C MET A 25 -10.58 9.23 -0.27
N LEU A 26 -9.90 8.46 -1.13
CA LEU A 26 -10.24 7.05 -1.37
C LEU A 26 -10.13 6.23 -0.08
N PHE A 27 -9.07 6.43 0.68
CA PHE A 27 -8.91 5.76 1.97
C PHE A 27 -10.00 6.12 2.95
N LEU A 28 -10.35 7.41 3.08
CA LEU A 28 -11.45 7.85 3.95
C LEU A 28 -12.79 7.27 3.51
N GLN A 29 -13.04 7.14 2.21
CA GLN A 29 -14.25 6.51 1.68
C GLN A 29 -14.30 5.01 2.03
N ALA A 30 -13.19 4.29 1.85
CA ALA A 30 -13.08 2.88 2.21
C ALA A 30 -13.25 2.66 3.72
N ILE A 31 -12.64 3.50 4.55
CA ILE A 31 -12.79 3.47 6.02
C ILE A 31 -14.25 3.69 6.41
N LYS A 32 -14.90 4.71 5.82
CA LYS A 32 -16.31 4.99 6.08
C LYS A 32 -17.21 3.82 5.70
N ALA A 33 -16.92 3.15 4.59
CA ALA A 33 -17.66 1.96 4.16
C ALA A 33 -17.45 0.79 5.14
N ALA A 34 -16.23 0.53 5.57
CA ALA A 34 -15.92 -0.52 6.55
C ALA A 34 -16.58 -0.27 7.91
N LEU A 35 -16.56 0.96 8.39
CA LEU A 35 -17.23 1.33 9.64
C LEU A 35 -18.75 1.13 9.55
N LYS A 36 -19.35 1.50 8.42
CA LYS A 36 -20.77 1.28 8.17
C LYS A 36 -21.12 -0.21 8.17
N ASP A 37 -20.30 -1.03 7.55
CA ASP A 37 -20.46 -2.48 7.51
C ASP A 37 -20.36 -3.10 8.89
N ALA A 38 -19.41 -2.65 9.71
CA ALA A 38 -19.21 -3.07 11.09
C ALA A 38 -20.28 -2.55 12.07
N GLY A 39 -21.08 -1.58 11.69
CA GLY A 39 -21.97 -0.85 12.63
C GLY A 39 -21.21 0.01 13.64
N LEU A 40 -19.98 0.40 13.30
CA LEU A 40 -19.10 1.21 14.13
C LEU A 40 -19.05 2.67 13.65
N THR A 41 -18.50 3.53 14.50
CA THR A 41 -18.25 4.93 14.21
C THR A 41 -16.76 5.24 14.26
N LYS A 42 -16.34 6.40 13.79
CA LYS A 42 -14.94 6.80 13.87
C LYS A 42 -14.42 6.92 15.32
N GLN A 43 -15.30 7.15 16.29
CA GLN A 43 -14.98 7.24 17.71
C GLN A 43 -14.55 5.93 18.32
N ASP A 44 -14.90 4.82 17.67
CA ASP A 44 -14.55 3.47 18.13
C ASP A 44 -13.14 3.07 17.71
N ILE A 45 -12.52 3.81 16.76
CA ILE A 45 -11.18 3.51 16.26
C ILE A 45 -10.14 4.02 17.26
N ASP A 46 -9.29 3.12 17.73
CA ASP A 46 -8.11 3.44 18.56
C ASP A 46 -6.80 2.86 18.02
N GLY A 47 -6.87 2.15 16.88
CA GLY A 47 -5.74 1.64 16.14
C GLY A 47 -5.83 1.91 14.64
N PHE A 48 -4.68 2.14 14.00
CA PHE A 48 -4.62 2.39 12.56
C PHE A 48 -3.38 1.77 11.93
N SER A 49 -3.54 1.14 10.78
CA SER A 49 -2.45 0.74 9.90
C SER A 49 -2.77 1.14 8.47
N GLY A 50 -1.94 1.99 7.93
CA GLY A 50 -2.10 2.46 6.56
C GLY A 50 -1.01 3.43 6.21
N ARG A 51 -0.47 3.30 5.00
CA ARG A 51 0.58 4.18 4.54
C ARG A 51 -0.04 5.42 3.92
N TRP A 52 0.48 6.57 4.30
CA TRP A 52 0.22 7.80 3.60
C TRP A 52 0.90 7.78 2.23
N THR A 53 0.12 8.03 1.20
CA THR A 53 0.62 8.11 -0.17
C THR A 53 0.49 9.53 -0.69
N ALA A 54 0.86 10.53 0.11
CA ALA A 54 0.85 11.90 -0.36
C ALA A 54 1.85 12.09 -1.49
N PRO A 55 1.50 12.85 -2.55
CA PRO A 55 2.46 13.31 -3.52
C PRO A 55 3.55 14.08 -2.79
N GLY A 56 4.79 13.77 -3.08
CA GLY A 56 5.90 14.43 -2.43
C GLY A 56 6.41 13.75 -1.17
N GLY A 57 6.20 12.44 -1.04
CA GLY A 57 6.81 11.63 0.03
C GLY A 57 8.24 12.03 0.25
N THR A 58 8.46 12.91 1.22
CA THR A 58 9.77 13.32 1.67
C THR A 58 10.25 12.36 2.75
N ALA A 59 11.52 12.43 3.14
CA ALA A 59 12.04 11.71 4.31
C ALA A 59 11.26 12.02 5.61
N MET A 60 10.46 13.08 5.60
CA MET A 60 9.52 13.46 6.65
C MET A 60 8.10 13.07 6.28
N HIS A 61 7.94 11.89 5.69
CA HIS A 61 6.62 11.33 5.47
C HIS A 61 5.82 11.48 6.74
N PRO A 62 4.68 12.15 6.64
CA PRO A 62 3.69 11.95 7.65
C PRO A 62 3.35 10.47 7.57
N GLY A 63 3.87 9.71 8.46
CA GLY A 63 3.52 8.32 8.62
C GLY A 63 2.06 8.21 9.01
N SER A 64 1.68 7.05 9.44
CA SER A 64 0.35 6.78 10.00
C SER A 64 -0.07 7.80 11.09
N ALA A 65 0.86 8.55 11.67
CA ALA A 65 0.59 9.58 12.69
C ALA A 65 -0.40 10.67 12.22
N ASP A 66 -0.36 11.07 10.95
CA ASP A 66 -1.29 12.10 10.45
C ASP A 66 -2.73 11.60 10.35
N TRP A 67 -2.91 10.29 10.33
CA TRP A 67 -4.25 9.71 10.37
C TRP A 67 -4.99 10.02 11.66
N SER A 68 -4.29 10.21 12.77
CA SER A 68 -4.89 10.71 14.01
C SER A 68 -5.56 12.07 13.78
N THR A 69 -4.88 12.97 13.06
CA THR A 69 -5.43 14.28 12.70
C THR A 69 -6.59 14.18 11.72
N LEU A 70 -6.45 13.35 10.66
CA LEU A 70 -7.50 13.19 9.65
C LEU A 70 -8.77 12.53 10.20
N LEU A 71 -8.63 11.55 11.06
CA LEU A 71 -9.75 10.89 11.72
C LEU A 71 -10.32 11.76 12.83
N GLY A 72 -9.55 12.73 13.35
CA GLY A 72 -9.91 13.54 14.51
C GLY A 72 -10.05 12.70 15.77
N GLN A 73 -9.17 11.68 15.92
CA GLN A 73 -9.20 10.71 17.01
C GLN A 73 -7.78 10.46 17.53
N PRO A 74 -7.60 10.37 18.86
CA PRO A 74 -6.36 9.85 19.42
C PRO A 74 -6.25 8.35 19.08
N LEU A 75 -5.10 7.94 18.57
CA LEU A 75 -4.81 6.55 18.26
C LEU A 75 -3.84 5.99 19.29
N SER A 76 -4.19 4.85 19.88
CA SER A 76 -3.35 4.14 20.85
C SER A 76 -2.29 3.29 20.17
N TRP A 77 -2.56 2.84 18.94
CA TRP A 77 -1.64 2.08 18.12
C TRP A 77 -1.63 2.58 16.68
N ILE A 78 -0.44 2.66 16.13
CA ILE A 78 -0.22 3.06 14.73
C ILE A 78 0.80 2.11 14.12
N GLY A 79 0.42 1.48 13.00
CA GLY A 79 1.29 0.64 12.19
C GLY A 79 1.58 1.27 10.83
N ASP A 80 2.79 1.07 10.33
CA ASP A 80 3.23 1.54 9.01
C ASP A 80 3.99 0.42 8.29
N THR A 81 3.34 -0.75 8.18
CA THR A 81 3.95 -1.92 7.57
C THR A 81 3.87 -1.85 6.06
N TYR A 82 5.00 -2.07 5.41
CA TYR A 82 5.10 -2.16 3.95
C TYR A 82 5.60 -3.56 3.53
N PRO A 83 4.98 -4.18 2.52
CA PRO A 83 3.79 -3.75 1.78
C PRO A 83 2.53 -3.84 2.65
N GLN A 84 1.58 -2.95 2.37
CA GLN A 84 0.28 -2.94 3.05
C GLN A 84 -0.62 -4.12 2.62
N GLY A 85 -1.80 -4.20 3.19
CA GLY A 85 -2.74 -5.29 2.96
C GLY A 85 -2.52 -6.42 3.97
N PRO A 86 -2.28 -7.68 3.54
CA PRO A 86 -2.17 -8.79 4.48
C PRO A 86 -1.15 -8.60 5.61
N PRO A 87 0.08 -8.08 5.38
CA PRO A 87 1.00 -7.79 6.47
C PRO A 87 0.45 -6.76 7.47
N GLY A 88 -0.15 -5.67 6.99
CA GLY A 88 -0.79 -4.68 7.86
C GLY A 88 -1.94 -5.26 8.69
N LEU A 89 -2.71 -6.19 8.12
CA LEU A 89 -3.76 -6.90 8.83
C LEU A 89 -3.18 -7.80 9.93
N MET A 90 -2.09 -8.49 9.68
CA MET A 90 -1.40 -9.31 10.68
C MET A 90 -0.86 -8.48 11.83
N ASP A 91 -0.28 -7.33 11.54
CA ASP A 91 0.22 -6.40 12.55
C ASP A 91 -0.92 -5.84 13.42
N ALA A 92 -2.02 -5.42 12.78
CA ALA A 92 -3.20 -4.96 13.49
C ALA A 92 -3.80 -6.05 14.40
N ALA A 93 -3.89 -7.29 13.88
CA ALA A 93 -4.35 -8.42 14.68
C ALA A 93 -3.42 -8.68 15.87
N SER A 94 -2.12 -8.56 15.69
CA SER A 94 -1.14 -8.68 16.77
C SER A 94 -1.29 -7.57 17.81
N ALA A 95 -1.51 -6.33 17.38
CA ALA A 95 -1.72 -5.18 18.25
C ALA A 95 -2.98 -5.33 19.10
N VAL A 96 -4.10 -5.75 18.49
CA VAL A 96 -5.34 -6.01 19.21
C VAL A 96 -5.18 -7.18 20.19
N SER A 97 -4.54 -8.26 19.77
CA SER A 97 -4.28 -9.42 20.62
C SER A 97 -3.39 -9.08 21.82
N ALA A 98 -2.46 -8.17 21.66
CA ALA A 98 -1.58 -7.66 22.71
C ALA A 98 -2.24 -6.60 23.60
N GLY A 99 -3.45 -6.15 23.28
CA GLY A 99 -4.14 -5.08 24.01
C GLY A 99 -3.59 -3.67 23.75
N ALA A 100 -2.84 -3.48 22.68
CA ALA A 100 -2.32 -2.16 22.28
C ALA A 100 -3.43 -1.24 21.73
N CYS A 101 -4.47 -1.85 21.16
CA CYS A 101 -5.70 -1.19 20.75
C CYS A 101 -6.87 -2.17 20.80
N THR A 102 -8.09 -1.66 20.66
CA THR A 102 -9.32 -2.45 20.69
C THR A 102 -9.90 -2.62 19.28
N VAL A 103 -9.94 -1.55 18.51
CA VAL A 103 -10.47 -1.52 17.15
C VAL A 103 -9.44 -0.88 16.23
N ALA A 104 -8.81 -1.71 15.40
CA ALA A 104 -7.85 -1.25 14.42
C ALA A 104 -8.46 -1.20 13.02
N VAL A 105 -8.21 -0.11 12.31
CA VAL A 105 -8.49 0.02 10.88
C VAL A 105 -7.22 -0.25 10.10
N VAL A 106 -7.33 -1.10 9.09
CA VAL A 106 -6.25 -1.33 8.12
C VAL A 106 -6.74 -0.86 6.76
N VAL A 107 -6.03 0.07 6.16
CA VAL A 107 -6.35 0.58 4.82
C VAL A 107 -5.17 0.41 3.89
N SER A 108 -5.45 -0.02 2.67
CA SER A 108 -4.45 -0.21 1.62
C SER A 108 -5.06 0.13 0.27
N GLY A 109 -4.26 0.70 -0.59
CA GLY A 109 -4.70 1.05 -1.94
C GLY A 109 -3.72 2.01 -2.59
N GLN A 110 -4.07 2.44 -3.78
CA GLN A 110 -3.32 3.44 -4.52
C GLN A 110 -4.32 4.31 -5.25
N GLY A 111 -4.13 5.62 -5.17
CA GLY A 111 -4.89 6.60 -5.94
C GLY A 111 -4.48 6.63 -7.41
N ALA A 112 -5.07 7.55 -8.15
CA ALA A 112 -4.82 7.71 -9.56
C ALA A 112 -3.33 7.80 -9.88
N LEU A 113 -2.93 7.09 -10.93
CA LEU A 113 -1.57 7.13 -11.48
C LEU A 113 -1.14 8.53 -11.98
N GLY A 114 -2.04 9.51 -11.97
CA GLY A 114 -1.74 10.90 -12.36
C GLY A 114 -0.72 11.60 -11.46
N ASP A 115 -0.55 11.12 -10.24
CA ASP A 115 0.46 11.61 -9.30
C ASP A 115 1.75 10.80 -9.37
N GLY A 116 2.08 10.29 -10.55
CA GLY A 116 3.27 9.47 -10.84
C GLY A 116 4.61 10.05 -10.40
N LEU A 117 4.60 11.18 -9.73
CA LEU A 117 5.73 11.76 -9.02
C LEU A 117 5.94 11.12 -7.64
N ALA A 118 4.96 10.42 -7.09
CA ALA A 118 5.06 9.87 -5.73
C ALA A 118 6.22 8.88 -5.55
N ASP A 119 6.53 8.10 -6.58
CA ASP A 119 7.67 7.17 -6.57
C ASP A 119 9.02 7.88 -6.69
N TYR A 120 9.03 9.13 -7.16
CA TYR A 120 10.26 9.88 -7.38
C TYR A 120 10.74 10.65 -6.16
N THR A 121 9.92 10.75 -5.14
CA THR A 121 10.16 11.63 -3.99
C THR A 121 10.70 10.90 -2.76
N THR A 122 10.88 9.58 -2.82
CA THR A 122 11.58 8.87 -1.76
C THR A 122 13.08 9.17 -1.84
N PRO A 123 13.77 9.45 -0.71
CA PRO A 123 15.17 9.86 -0.72
C PRO A 123 16.11 8.93 -1.48
N HIS A 124 15.85 7.62 -1.44
CA HIS A 124 16.64 6.64 -2.18
C HIS A 124 16.44 6.70 -3.70
N ASN A 125 15.36 7.31 -4.18
CA ASN A 125 15.10 7.50 -5.59
C ASN A 125 15.55 8.88 -6.11
N GLU A 126 15.85 9.83 -5.24
CA GLU A 126 16.15 11.21 -5.58
C GLU A 126 17.30 11.33 -6.61
N PHE A 127 18.33 10.52 -6.46
CA PHE A 127 19.48 10.52 -7.37
C PHE A 127 19.22 9.81 -8.70
N VAL A 128 18.29 8.89 -8.76
CA VAL A 128 18.03 8.07 -9.96
C VAL A 128 16.75 8.46 -10.69
N ALA A 129 15.85 9.16 -10.03
CA ALA A 129 14.61 9.66 -10.63
C ALA A 129 14.84 10.49 -11.91
N PRO A 130 15.82 11.43 -11.98
CA PRO A 130 16.09 12.21 -13.19
C PRO A 130 16.48 11.33 -14.38
N TYR A 131 16.97 10.12 -14.15
CA TYR A 131 17.32 9.15 -15.19
C TYR A 131 16.16 8.21 -15.55
N GLY A 132 14.95 8.49 -15.08
CA GLY A 132 13.78 7.66 -15.35
C GLY A 132 13.75 6.36 -14.56
N ALA A 133 14.51 6.25 -13.48
CA ALA A 133 14.47 5.08 -12.64
C ALA A 133 13.18 5.07 -11.79
N PHE A 134 12.41 4.02 -11.95
CA PHE A 134 11.21 3.73 -11.17
C PHE A 134 11.12 2.22 -10.96
N THR A 135 10.16 1.75 -10.21
CA THR A 135 10.07 0.34 -9.78
C THR A 135 10.22 -0.65 -10.92
N ALA A 136 9.49 -0.45 -12.03
CA ALA A 136 9.59 -1.34 -13.20
C ALA A 136 10.97 -1.29 -13.87
N ALA A 137 11.62 -0.12 -13.93
CA ALA A 137 12.98 0.01 -14.45
C ALA A 137 14.00 -0.74 -13.57
N SER A 138 13.85 -0.66 -12.24
CA SER A 138 14.69 -1.39 -11.31
C SER A 138 14.55 -2.91 -11.48
N PHE A 139 13.33 -3.41 -11.60
CA PHE A 139 13.09 -4.82 -11.91
C PHE A 139 13.64 -5.23 -13.28
N ALA A 140 13.54 -4.35 -14.28
CA ALA A 140 14.12 -4.63 -15.61
C ALA A 140 15.65 -4.77 -15.56
N LEU A 141 16.34 -3.94 -14.76
CA LEU A 141 17.79 -4.05 -14.57
C LEU A 141 18.17 -5.38 -13.88
N VAL A 142 17.44 -5.79 -12.86
CA VAL A 142 17.64 -7.10 -12.21
C VAL A 142 17.41 -8.23 -13.21
N ALA A 143 16.33 -8.16 -13.99
CA ALA A 143 16.04 -9.15 -15.03
C ALA A 143 17.14 -9.20 -16.10
N GLN A 144 17.65 -8.04 -16.54
CA GLN A 144 18.77 -7.99 -17.49
C GLN A 144 20.04 -8.64 -16.93
N ARG A 145 20.36 -8.38 -15.67
CA ARG A 145 21.50 -9.00 -15.00
C ARG A 145 21.35 -10.51 -14.96
N TYR A 146 20.19 -10.99 -14.57
CA TYR A 146 19.88 -12.42 -14.56
C TYR A 146 20.02 -13.07 -15.94
N LEU A 147 19.46 -12.43 -16.99
CA LEU A 147 19.59 -12.92 -18.36
C LEU A 147 21.03 -12.93 -18.87
N HIS A 148 21.85 -11.99 -18.45
CA HIS A 148 23.28 -11.94 -18.77
C HIS A 148 24.02 -13.12 -18.12
N GLU A 149 23.72 -13.44 -16.87
CA GLU A 149 24.35 -14.55 -16.14
C GLU A 149 23.97 -15.94 -16.71
N LEU A 150 22.75 -16.06 -17.24
CA LEU A 150 22.32 -17.29 -17.93
C LEU A 150 23.03 -17.53 -19.27
N GLY A 151 23.64 -16.51 -19.85
CA GLY A 151 24.25 -16.57 -21.17
C GLY A 151 23.27 -16.52 -22.35
N PRO A 152 23.77 -16.45 -23.59
CA PRO A 152 22.95 -16.11 -24.76
C PRO A 152 21.79 -17.07 -25.05
N SER A 153 22.05 -18.37 -24.98
CA SER A 153 21.05 -19.40 -25.36
C SER A 153 19.91 -19.52 -24.33
N GLN A 154 20.24 -19.63 -23.05
CA GLN A 154 19.25 -19.73 -21.99
C GLN A 154 18.51 -18.41 -21.78
N GLY A 155 19.23 -17.30 -21.86
CA GLY A 155 18.62 -15.97 -21.77
C GLY A 155 17.64 -15.68 -22.90
N ALA A 156 17.86 -16.20 -24.11
CA ALA A 156 16.92 -16.08 -25.22
C ALA A 156 15.63 -16.88 -24.96
N ALA A 157 15.75 -18.11 -24.46
CA ALA A 157 14.60 -18.95 -24.12
C ALA A 157 13.72 -18.30 -23.02
N VAL A 158 14.34 -17.79 -21.96
CA VAL A 158 13.62 -17.08 -20.88
C VAL A 158 12.90 -15.83 -21.40
N ARG A 159 13.53 -15.05 -22.28
CA ARG A 159 12.87 -13.89 -22.90
C ARG A 159 11.63 -14.27 -23.71
N GLN A 160 11.70 -15.37 -24.46
CA GLN A 160 10.56 -15.89 -25.21
C GLN A 160 9.42 -16.32 -24.30
N ASP A 161 9.72 -16.98 -23.19
CA ASP A 161 8.72 -17.40 -22.23
C ASP A 161 8.05 -16.20 -21.53
N ILE A 162 8.81 -15.19 -21.14
CA ILE A 162 8.27 -13.94 -20.59
C ILE A 162 7.35 -13.25 -21.60
N ALA A 163 7.76 -13.15 -22.87
CA ALA A 163 6.94 -12.55 -23.91
C ALA A 163 5.64 -13.33 -24.15
N ARG A 164 5.68 -14.65 -24.10
CA ARG A 164 4.50 -15.53 -24.23
C ARG A 164 3.52 -15.33 -23.07
N ILE A 165 4.02 -15.27 -21.84
CA ILE A 165 3.19 -15.01 -20.65
C ILE A 165 2.56 -13.62 -20.73
N ALA A 166 3.34 -12.58 -21.07
CA ALA A 166 2.84 -11.23 -21.20
C ALA A 166 1.76 -11.10 -22.30
N ALA A 167 1.88 -11.85 -23.39
CA ALA A 167 0.84 -11.87 -24.44
C ALA A 167 -0.44 -12.56 -23.95
N ALA A 168 -0.33 -13.63 -23.16
CA ALA A 168 -1.47 -14.36 -22.62
C ALA A 168 -2.29 -13.56 -21.58
N VAL A 169 -1.64 -12.64 -20.87
CA VAL A 169 -2.31 -11.78 -19.86
C VAL A 169 -3.06 -10.61 -20.50
N ARG A 170 -2.73 -10.25 -21.77
CA ARG A 170 -3.38 -9.13 -22.47
C ARG A 170 -4.69 -9.51 -23.18
N ASN A 171 -4.99 -10.78 -23.29
CA ASN A 171 -6.22 -11.33 -23.89
C ASN A 171 -7.20 -11.79 -22.81
#